data_4768b15235a11d89b0aa705e7ac934b6
#
_entry.id   4768b15235a11d89b0aa705e7ac934b6
#
_cell.length_a   1.000
_cell.length_b   1.000
_cell.length_c   1.000
_cell.angle_alpha   90.00
_cell.angle_beta   90.00
_cell.angle_gamma   90.00
#
_symmetry.space_group_name_H-M   'P 1'
#
loop_
_entity.id
_entity.type
_entity.pdbx_description
1 polymer ?
#
loop_
_entity_poly.entity_id
_entity_poly.type
_entity_poly.pdbx_seq_one_letter_code
_entity_poly.pdbx_strand_id
1 'polypeptide(L)'
;MKYLHKQLHKSIPNIASAVKIVAVAIVAILLAQLLQLNYSISAGVVAILSVSPTKKETIKTARDRFIAFLLALLLAKFSFLLLGLSINGFFLFLVLYISLCQWKQWRSSMAMNTVLISHFITSGALNWSTLYNEFGLFILGAGCGILVNLHLRKDQKKMNDLKQEIDTQIQYILLRMSQRVVNASLTDYNGSCLISLEDMIRNAQNLAHENFMNQFGDSDTADLDYLDKREEQLHILYNMYKKAKALDSIPITAAQISTLLLCISEQFLDFSASDNLLLQLEILWQSLKQEKLPVSRNEFEIRATLFALLQELEEFLSIHKTLADITLSCN
;
A
#
# COMPACT_ATOMS: atom_id res chain seq x y z
N MET A 1 -9.42 -22.30 -12.10
CA MET A 1 -8.57 -22.66 -10.95
C MET A 1 -7.62 -21.58 -10.49
N LYS A 2 -7.02 -20.72 -11.36
CA LYS A 2 -6.13 -19.59 -10.94
C LYS A 2 -6.81 -18.51 -10.08
N TYR A 3 -8.10 -18.24 -10.25
CA TYR A 3 -8.85 -17.25 -9.46
C TYR A 3 -9.12 -17.70 -8.00
N LEU A 4 -9.25 -18.99 -7.75
CA LEU A 4 -9.44 -19.54 -6.39
C LEU A 4 -8.14 -19.54 -5.57
N HIS A 5 -6.97 -19.74 -6.19
CA HIS A 5 -5.67 -19.63 -5.51
C HIS A 5 -5.34 -18.18 -5.11
N LYS A 6 -5.80 -17.18 -5.88
CA LYS A 6 -5.59 -15.75 -5.61
C LYS A 6 -6.41 -15.24 -4.41
N GLN A 7 -7.50 -15.93 -4.03
CA GLN A 7 -8.30 -15.58 -2.84
C GLN A 7 -7.77 -16.20 -1.54
N LEU A 8 -7.00 -17.30 -1.61
CA LEU A 8 -6.46 -17.99 -0.42
C LEU A 8 -5.22 -17.32 0.17
N HIS A 9 -4.52 -16.44 -0.57
CA HIS A 9 -3.44 -15.60 -0.03
C HIS A 9 -3.97 -14.33 0.65
N LYS A 10 -5.29 -14.15 0.73
CA LYS A 10 -5.92 -13.07 1.45
C LYS A 10 -5.88 -13.37 2.95
N SER A 11 -4.85 -12.79 3.59
CA SER A 11 -4.74 -12.60 5.04
C SER A 11 -4.79 -13.89 5.90
N ILE A 12 -3.63 -14.46 6.15
CA ILE A 12 -3.40 -15.04 7.49
C ILE A 12 -3.79 -13.93 8.47
N PRO A 13 -4.82 -14.11 9.33
CA PRO A 13 -5.20 -13.08 10.27
C PRO A 13 -3.95 -12.75 11.09
N ASN A 14 -3.59 -11.46 11.12
CA ASN A 14 -2.42 -11.04 11.89
C ASN A 14 -2.79 -11.19 13.37
N ILE A 15 -2.49 -12.37 13.93
CA ILE A 15 -2.79 -12.77 15.32
C ILE A 15 -2.29 -11.69 16.28
N ALA A 16 -1.12 -11.11 15.99
CA ALA A 16 -0.58 -10.01 16.78
C ALA A 16 -1.49 -8.76 16.79
N SER A 17 -2.12 -8.44 15.66
CA SER A 17 -3.10 -7.35 15.60
C SER A 17 -4.36 -7.67 16.40
N ALA A 18 -4.87 -8.91 16.32
CA ALA A 18 -6.03 -9.33 17.10
C ALA A 18 -5.74 -9.29 18.61
N VAL A 19 -4.60 -9.80 19.05
CA VAL A 19 -4.16 -9.74 20.46
C VAL A 19 -4.05 -8.29 20.94
N LYS A 20 -3.51 -7.40 20.12
CA LYS A 20 -3.40 -5.97 20.41
C LYS A 20 -4.78 -5.33 20.64
N ILE A 21 -5.74 -5.60 19.77
CA ILE A 21 -7.12 -5.07 19.87
C ILE A 21 -7.79 -5.58 21.15
N VAL A 22 -7.66 -6.87 21.46
CA VAL A 22 -8.21 -7.46 22.69
C VAL A 22 -7.58 -6.84 23.92
N ALA A 23 -6.26 -6.69 23.97
CA ALA A 23 -5.57 -6.08 25.10
C ALA A 23 -6.05 -4.65 25.36
N VAL A 24 -6.22 -3.85 24.30
CA VAL A 24 -6.73 -2.47 24.42
C VAL A 24 -8.15 -2.44 24.98
N ALA A 25 -9.02 -3.34 24.50
CA ALA A 25 -10.39 -3.42 24.99
C ALA A 25 -10.42 -3.78 26.49
N ILE A 26 -9.62 -4.76 26.92
CA ILE A 26 -9.52 -5.17 28.33
C ILE A 26 -9.03 -3.98 29.19
N VAL A 27 -7.99 -3.27 28.76
CA VAL A 27 -7.49 -2.10 29.49
C VAL A 27 -8.55 -1.02 29.62
N ALA A 28 -9.30 -0.72 28.55
CA ALA A 28 -10.37 0.26 28.59
C ALA A 28 -11.50 -0.15 29.57
N ILE A 29 -11.88 -1.44 29.59
CA ILE A 29 -12.88 -1.98 30.52
C ILE A 29 -12.40 -1.86 31.96
N LEU A 30 -11.16 -2.28 32.25
CA LEU A 30 -10.60 -2.22 33.60
C LEU A 30 -10.50 -0.78 34.13
N LEU A 31 -10.09 0.17 33.29
CA LEU A 31 -10.08 1.59 33.63
C LEU A 31 -11.47 2.14 33.92
N ALA A 32 -12.47 1.76 33.09
CA ALA A 32 -13.86 2.16 33.32
C ALA A 32 -14.42 1.57 34.63
N GLN A 33 -14.08 0.34 34.98
CA GLN A 33 -14.44 -0.30 36.24
C GLN A 33 -13.76 0.40 37.44
N LEU A 34 -12.45 0.70 37.31
CA LEU A 34 -11.72 1.41 38.37
C LEU A 34 -12.33 2.80 38.68
N LEU A 35 -12.83 3.48 37.64
CA LEU A 35 -13.54 4.76 37.78
C LEU A 35 -15.03 4.59 38.14
N GLN A 36 -15.48 3.36 38.42
CA GLN A 36 -16.86 3.04 38.81
C GLN A 36 -17.91 3.52 37.78
N LEU A 37 -17.55 3.54 36.50
CA LEU A 37 -18.49 3.90 35.43
C LEU A 37 -19.47 2.75 35.20
N ASN A 38 -20.75 3.09 35.04
CA ASN A 38 -21.78 2.15 34.61
C ASN A 38 -21.52 1.72 33.16
N TYR A 39 -21.90 0.49 32.82
CA TYR A 39 -21.73 -0.07 31.46
C TYR A 39 -20.25 -0.12 31.00
N SER A 40 -19.31 -0.41 31.92
CA SER A 40 -17.85 -0.42 31.66
C SER A 40 -17.44 -1.25 30.43
N ILE A 41 -18.19 -2.32 30.08
CA ILE A 41 -17.98 -3.14 28.86
C ILE A 41 -18.05 -2.28 27.60
N SER A 42 -18.88 -1.26 27.59
CA SER A 42 -19.01 -0.36 26.42
C SER A 42 -17.74 0.47 26.16
N ALA A 43 -16.94 0.76 27.18
CA ALA A 43 -15.62 1.35 26.97
C ALA A 43 -14.69 0.44 26.13
N GLY A 44 -14.76 -0.88 26.37
CA GLY A 44 -14.03 -1.85 25.52
C GLY A 44 -14.53 -1.88 24.08
N VAL A 45 -15.85 -1.85 23.87
CA VAL A 45 -16.44 -1.77 22.53
C VAL A 45 -15.99 -0.49 21.80
N VAL A 46 -16.05 0.65 22.49
CA VAL A 46 -15.55 1.94 21.96
C VAL A 46 -14.06 1.86 21.63
N ALA A 47 -13.26 1.20 22.47
CA ALA A 47 -11.84 1.01 22.23
C ALA A 47 -11.57 0.17 20.96
N ILE A 48 -12.25 -0.98 20.81
CA ILE A 48 -12.15 -1.82 19.60
C ILE A 48 -12.48 -1.02 18.34
N LEU A 49 -13.60 -0.31 18.37
CA LEU A 49 -14.03 0.52 17.24
C LEU A 49 -13.09 1.70 16.98
N SER A 50 -12.27 2.10 17.96
CA SER A 50 -11.33 3.23 17.87
C SER A 50 -9.94 2.84 17.37
N VAL A 51 -9.64 1.56 17.26
CA VAL A 51 -8.41 1.10 16.61
C VAL A 51 -8.54 1.33 15.11
N SER A 52 -7.61 2.08 14.52
CA SER A 52 -7.51 2.33 13.08
C SER A 52 -6.19 1.74 12.54
N PRO A 53 -6.11 1.42 11.25
CA PRO A 53 -4.92 0.80 10.67
C PRO A 53 -3.70 1.74 10.63
N THR A 54 -3.90 3.07 10.59
CA THR A 54 -2.83 4.04 10.44
C THR A 54 -2.97 5.22 11.39
N LYS A 55 -1.85 5.94 11.64
CA LYS A 55 -1.84 7.13 12.52
C LYS A 55 -2.65 8.31 11.97
N LYS A 56 -2.49 8.61 10.66
CA LYS A 56 -3.21 9.72 10.02
C LYS A 56 -4.72 9.49 10.08
N GLU A 57 -5.14 8.26 9.80
CA GLU A 57 -6.56 7.88 9.90
C GLU A 57 -7.06 7.96 11.36
N THR A 58 -6.25 7.56 12.33
CA THR A 58 -6.59 7.63 13.75
C THR A 58 -6.95 9.05 14.18
N ILE A 59 -6.12 10.05 13.83
CA ILE A 59 -6.36 11.45 14.23
C ILE A 59 -7.61 12.01 13.55
N LYS A 60 -7.74 11.80 12.23
CA LYS A 60 -8.92 12.23 11.48
C LYS A 60 -10.19 11.63 12.07
N THR A 61 -10.19 10.32 12.26
CA THR A 61 -11.34 9.59 12.78
C THR A 61 -11.65 9.95 14.22
N ALA A 62 -10.63 10.21 15.07
CA ALA A 62 -10.83 10.63 16.45
C ALA A 62 -11.57 11.97 16.55
N ARG A 63 -11.16 12.96 15.73
CA ARG A 63 -11.85 14.25 15.66
C ARG A 63 -13.30 14.08 15.19
N ASP A 64 -13.50 13.32 14.10
CA ASP A 64 -14.82 13.13 13.52
C ASP A 64 -15.76 12.37 14.49
N ARG A 65 -15.22 11.40 15.24
CA ARG A 65 -15.96 10.68 16.30
C ARG A 65 -16.36 11.56 17.46
N PHE A 66 -15.47 12.43 17.90
CA PHE A 66 -15.77 13.36 18.98
C PHE A 66 -16.87 14.34 18.61
N ILE A 67 -16.80 14.92 17.39
CA ILE A 67 -17.85 15.80 16.87
C ILE A 67 -19.18 15.03 16.73
N ALA A 68 -19.13 13.83 16.17
CA ALA A 68 -20.30 12.98 16.00
C ALA A 68 -20.94 12.58 17.34
N PHE A 69 -20.13 12.36 18.39
CA PHE A 69 -20.61 12.08 19.74
C PHE A 69 -21.34 13.28 20.36
N LEU A 70 -20.78 14.48 20.26
CA LEU A 70 -21.44 15.69 20.75
C LEU A 70 -22.78 15.92 20.04
N LEU A 71 -22.81 15.74 18.72
CA LEU A 71 -24.05 15.85 17.95
C LEU A 71 -25.06 14.74 18.28
N ALA A 72 -24.59 13.51 18.56
CA ALA A 72 -25.44 12.43 19.02
C ALA A 72 -26.11 12.78 20.35
N LEU A 73 -25.38 13.34 21.33
CA LEU A 73 -25.94 13.80 22.59
C LEU A 73 -27.00 14.90 22.41
N LEU A 74 -26.76 15.86 21.52
CA LEU A 74 -27.71 16.93 21.21
C LEU A 74 -28.98 16.38 20.56
N LEU A 75 -28.86 15.49 19.56
CA LEU A 75 -29.99 14.86 18.90
C LEU A 75 -30.74 13.94 19.82
N ALA A 76 -30.05 13.19 20.69
CA ALA A 76 -30.68 12.35 21.71
C ALA A 76 -31.49 13.20 22.69
N LYS A 77 -30.92 14.27 23.23
CA LYS A 77 -31.64 15.22 24.12
C LYS A 77 -32.88 15.79 23.45
N PHE A 78 -32.77 16.20 22.19
CA PHE A 78 -33.91 16.69 21.41
C PHE A 78 -34.98 15.63 21.23
N SER A 79 -34.62 14.43 20.81
CA SER A 79 -35.57 13.34 20.58
C SER A 79 -36.28 12.86 21.85
N PHE A 80 -35.53 12.77 22.97
CA PHE A 80 -36.08 12.37 24.27
C PHE A 80 -36.93 13.47 24.91
N LEU A 81 -36.64 14.74 24.59
CA LEU A 81 -37.52 15.86 25.04
C LEU A 81 -38.88 15.81 24.33
N LEU A 82 -38.93 15.42 23.06
CA LEU A 82 -40.15 15.36 22.26
C LEU A 82 -41.01 14.12 22.58
N LEU A 83 -40.38 12.95 22.66
CA LEU A 83 -41.10 11.65 22.75
C LEU A 83 -40.84 10.88 24.05
N GLY A 84 -40.15 11.53 25.01
CA GLY A 84 -39.77 10.92 26.27
C GLY A 84 -38.60 9.92 26.15
N LEU A 85 -38.09 9.45 27.31
CA LEU A 85 -37.11 8.36 27.40
C LEU A 85 -37.79 7.02 27.10
N SER A 86 -38.07 6.78 25.83
CA SER A 86 -38.84 5.64 25.35
C SER A 86 -38.22 5.10 24.05
N ILE A 87 -38.67 3.92 23.64
CA ILE A 87 -38.31 3.34 22.35
C ILE A 87 -38.63 4.27 21.17
N ASN A 88 -39.73 5.02 21.24
CA ASN A 88 -40.14 5.97 20.20
C ASN A 88 -39.14 7.16 20.12
N GLY A 89 -38.70 7.68 21.27
CA GLY A 89 -37.68 8.72 21.33
C GLY A 89 -36.33 8.24 20.77
N PHE A 90 -35.98 6.98 21.06
CA PHE A 90 -34.76 6.40 20.50
C PHE A 90 -34.86 6.16 18.98
N PHE A 91 -36.02 5.73 18.50
CA PHE A 91 -36.24 5.59 17.06
C PHE A 91 -36.08 6.92 16.33
N LEU A 92 -36.66 8.00 16.86
CA LEU A 92 -36.48 9.35 16.30
C LEU A 92 -35.00 9.75 16.30
N PHE A 93 -34.27 9.51 17.40
CA PHE A 93 -32.85 9.73 17.49
C PHE A 93 -32.09 8.96 16.39
N LEU A 94 -32.36 7.65 16.21
CA LEU A 94 -31.70 6.84 15.20
C LEU A 94 -31.90 7.39 13.79
N VAL A 95 -33.13 7.76 13.43
CA VAL A 95 -33.41 8.33 12.10
C VAL A 95 -32.59 9.60 11.86
N LEU A 96 -32.58 10.53 12.81
CA LEU A 96 -31.88 11.79 12.69
C LEU A 96 -30.34 11.58 12.68
N TYR A 97 -29.85 10.78 13.59
CA TYR A 97 -28.41 10.58 13.77
C TYR A 97 -27.78 9.78 12.63
N ILE A 98 -28.41 8.69 12.20
CA ILE A 98 -27.89 7.87 11.08
C ILE A 98 -27.91 8.68 9.79
N SER A 99 -28.99 9.46 9.53
CA SER A 99 -29.07 10.34 8.36
C SER A 99 -27.94 11.39 8.37
N LEU A 100 -27.65 12.00 9.52
CA LEU A 100 -26.55 12.93 9.70
C LEU A 100 -25.18 12.25 9.44
N CYS A 101 -24.96 11.08 10.01
CA CYS A 101 -23.72 10.32 9.83
C CYS A 101 -23.50 9.90 8.36
N GLN A 102 -24.55 9.54 7.64
CA GLN A 102 -24.46 9.23 6.21
C GLN A 102 -24.11 10.46 5.38
N TRP A 103 -24.76 11.59 5.67
CA TRP A 103 -24.46 12.86 5.00
C TRP A 103 -23.02 13.32 5.21
N LYS A 104 -22.50 13.22 6.45
CA LYS A 104 -21.13 13.61 6.82
C LYS A 104 -20.07 12.54 6.57
N GLN A 105 -20.45 11.36 6.06
CA GLN A 105 -19.56 10.20 5.86
C GLN A 105 -18.91 9.67 7.17
N TRP A 106 -19.56 9.85 8.32
CA TRP A 106 -19.10 9.40 9.65
C TRP A 106 -19.54 7.95 9.99
N ARG A 107 -19.38 7.04 9.03
CA ARG A 107 -19.86 5.65 9.18
C ARG A 107 -19.27 4.94 10.40
N SER A 108 -17.99 5.20 10.72
CA SER A 108 -17.31 4.59 11.88
C SER A 108 -17.86 5.03 13.25
N SER A 109 -18.61 6.15 13.31
CA SER A 109 -19.17 6.70 14.54
C SER A 109 -20.59 6.22 14.84
N MET A 110 -21.30 5.67 13.83
CA MET A 110 -22.71 5.27 13.97
C MET A 110 -22.91 4.27 15.10
N ALA A 111 -22.28 3.10 15.00
CA ALA A 111 -22.49 2.00 15.95
C ALA A 111 -22.06 2.40 17.36
N MET A 112 -20.90 3.03 17.49
CA MET A 112 -20.32 3.44 18.77
C MET A 112 -21.25 4.39 19.54
N ASN A 113 -21.66 5.47 18.90
CA ASN A 113 -22.51 6.49 19.56
C ASN A 113 -23.93 5.99 19.80
N THR A 114 -24.46 5.13 18.92
CA THR A 114 -25.77 4.50 19.15
C THR A 114 -25.78 3.65 20.44
N VAL A 115 -24.70 2.89 20.69
CA VAL A 115 -24.55 2.12 21.94
C VAL A 115 -24.53 3.03 23.15
N LEU A 116 -23.72 4.11 23.13
CA LEU A 116 -23.64 5.05 24.25
C LEU A 116 -24.99 5.73 24.52
N ILE A 117 -25.71 6.15 23.49
CA ILE A 117 -27.02 6.79 23.64
C ILE A 117 -28.10 5.80 24.16
N SER A 118 -27.99 4.49 23.82
CA SER A 118 -28.94 3.49 24.33
C SER A 118 -28.93 3.35 25.86
N HIS A 119 -27.79 3.69 26.52
CA HIS A 119 -27.69 3.63 27.97
C HIS A 119 -28.62 4.61 28.68
N PHE A 120 -28.99 5.76 28.06
CA PHE A 120 -29.96 6.68 28.64
C PHE A 120 -31.33 6.05 28.77
N ILE A 121 -31.74 5.16 27.85
CA ILE A 121 -32.98 4.41 27.92
C ILE A 121 -32.88 3.36 29.02
N THR A 122 -31.79 2.60 29.03
CA THR A 122 -31.56 1.53 30.02
C THR A 122 -31.49 2.07 31.43
N SER A 123 -30.89 3.23 31.64
CA SER A 123 -30.85 3.91 32.94
C SER A 123 -32.13 4.62 33.32
N GLY A 124 -33.03 4.87 32.37
CA GLY A 124 -34.25 5.63 32.55
C GLY A 124 -34.04 7.09 32.95
N ALA A 125 -32.84 7.63 32.79
CA ALA A 125 -32.44 8.95 33.23
C ALA A 125 -31.59 9.68 32.22
N LEU A 126 -31.91 10.97 32.00
CA LEU A 126 -31.11 11.91 31.21
C LEU A 126 -30.68 13.06 32.15
N ASN A 127 -29.76 12.77 33.05
CA ASN A 127 -29.21 13.72 34.01
C ASN A 127 -27.71 13.92 33.83
N TRP A 128 -27.14 14.86 34.59
CA TRP A 128 -25.73 15.14 34.51
C TRP A 128 -24.82 13.93 34.85
N SER A 129 -25.24 13.09 35.79
CA SER A 129 -24.50 11.90 36.18
C SER A 129 -24.40 10.89 35.03
N THR A 130 -25.52 10.60 34.34
CA THR A 130 -25.52 9.70 33.17
C THR A 130 -24.76 10.30 32.01
N LEU A 131 -24.81 11.64 31.82
CA LEU A 131 -24.04 12.31 30.78
C LEU A 131 -22.52 12.20 31.02
N TYR A 132 -22.08 12.43 32.27
CA TYR A 132 -20.66 12.25 32.63
C TYR A 132 -20.21 10.81 32.47
N ASN A 133 -21.07 9.84 32.78
CA ASN A 133 -20.78 8.42 32.56
C ASN A 133 -20.49 8.12 31.08
N GLU A 134 -21.39 8.54 30.17
CA GLU A 134 -21.22 8.30 28.74
C GLU A 134 -20.00 9.02 28.15
N PHE A 135 -19.75 10.24 28.62
CA PHE A 135 -18.55 10.98 28.24
C PHE A 135 -17.28 10.27 28.73
N GLY A 136 -17.28 9.75 29.95
CA GLY A 136 -16.18 8.96 30.52
C GLY A 136 -15.91 7.69 29.71
N LEU A 137 -16.96 6.92 29.38
CA LEU A 137 -16.85 5.72 28.56
C LEU A 137 -16.29 6.02 27.17
N PHE A 138 -16.76 7.12 26.56
CA PHE A 138 -16.25 7.57 25.26
C PHE A 138 -14.76 7.92 25.31
N ILE A 139 -14.36 8.77 26.27
CA ILE A 139 -12.97 9.24 26.41
C ILE A 139 -12.03 8.09 26.72
N LEU A 140 -12.39 7.19 27.64
CA LEU A 140 -11.54 6.03 27.98
C LEU A 140 -11.42 5.07 26.80
N GLY A 141 -12.53 4.71 26.16
CA GLY A 141 -12.49 3.79 25.04
C GLY A 141 -11.76 4.37 23.84
N ALA A 142 -12.13 5.58 23.39
CA ALA A 142 -11.47 6.24 22.28
C ALA A 142 -10.00 6.56 22.59
N GLY A 143 -9.69 7.03 23.80
CA GLY A 143 -8.34 7.33 24.26
C GLY A 143 -7.43 6.11 24.23
N CYS A 144 -7.86 4.97 24.78
CA CYS A 144 -7.09 3.73 24.73
C CYS A 144 -6.84 3.28 23.29
N GLY A 145 -7.85 3.34 22.42
CA GLY A 145 -7.71 2.99 21.00
C GLY A 145 -6.72 3.89 20.26
N ILE A 146 -6.76 5.21 20.52
CA ILE A 146 -5.83 6.18 19.92
C ILE A 146 -4.41 5.94 20.41
N LEU A 147 -4.19 5.80 21.73
CA LEU A 147 -2.84 5.64 22.31
C LEU A 147 -2.11 4.44 21.73
N VAL A 148 -2.80 3.33 21.51
CA VAL A 148 -2.20 2.15 20.91
C VAL A 148 -1.84 2.36 19.44
N ASN A 149 -2.64 3.14 18.70
CA ASN A 149 -2.35 3.46 17.30
C ASN A 149 -1.20 4.46 17.15
N LEU A 150 -1.01 5.37 18.09
CA LEU A 150 0.14 6.29 18.08
C LEU A 150 1.49 5.56 18.19
N HIS A 151 1.49 4.31 18.68
CA HIS A 151 2.70 3.49 18.80
C HIS A 151 3.05 2.71 17.52
N LEU A 152 2.26 2.85 16.44
CA LEU A 152 2.59 2.28 15.13
C LEU A 152 3.90 2.92 14.61
N ARG A 153 4.83 2.07 14.17
CA ARG A 153 6.11 2.52 13.62
C ARG A 153 6.19 2.22 12.13
N LYS A 154 6.97 3.03 11.41
CA LYS A 154 7.39 2.75 10.03
C LYS A 154 8.25 1.48 10.03
N ASP A 155 7.92 0.51 9.20
CA ASP A 155 8.74 -0.71 9.03
C ASP A 155 9.75 -0.49 7.89
N GLN A 156 10.76 0.34 8.18
CA GLN A 156 11.79 0.69 7.20
C GLN A 156 12.68 -0.49 6.84
N LYS A 157 12.94 -1.40 7.79
CA LYS A 157 13.76 -2.58 7.51
C LYS A 157 13.10 -3.46 6.45
N LYS A 158 11.83 -3.81 6.68
CA LYS A 158 11.06 -4.61 5.73
C LYS A 158 10.93 -3.91 4.37
N MET A 159 10.81 -2.58 4.35
CA MET A 159 10.77 -1.80 3.11
C MET A 159 12.07 -1.93 2.33
N ASN A 160 13.21 -1.80 3.00
CA ASN A 160 14.53 -1.94 2.37
C ASN A 160 14.76 -3.37 1.85
N ASP A 161 14.36 -4.38 2.61
CA ASP A 161 14.45 -5.79 2.20
C ASP A 161 13.62 -6.02 0.90
N LEU A 162 12.38 -5.50 0.84
CA LEU A 162 11.56 -5.60 -0.37
C LEU A 162 12.14 -4.85 -1.57
N LYS A 163 12.74 -3.67 -1.38
CA LYS A 163 13.45 -2.94 -2.44
C LYS A 163 14.59 -3.79 -3.00
N GLN A 164 15.39 -4.39 -2.12
CA GLN A 164 16.50 -5.25 -2.53
C GLN A 164 16.03 -6.50 -3.28
N GLU A 165 14.92 -7.12 -2.84
CA GLU A 165 14.31 -8.26 -3.56
C GLU A 165 13.85 -7.85 -4.96
N ILE A 166 13.18 -6.69 -5.11
CA ILE A 166 12.76 -6.13 -6.40
C ILE A 166 13.95 -5.92 -7.32
N ASP A 167 15.00 -5.28 -6.83
CA ASP A 167 16.19 -4.98 -7.61
C ASP A 167 16.92 -6.26 -8.06
N THR A 168 17.05 -7.24 -7.17
CA THR A 168 17.62 -8.55 -7.49
C THR A 168 16.76 -9.30 -8.52
N GLN A 169 15.45 -9.19 -8.45
CA GLN A 169 14.56 -9.82 -9.43
C GLN A 169 14.67 -9.17 -10.82
N ILE A 170 14.83 -7.84 -10.88
CA ILE A 170 15.08 -7.12 -12.14
C ILE A 170 16.41 -7.56 -12.74
N GLN A 171 17.46 -7.63 -11.94
CA GLN A 171 18.77 -8.13 -12.33
C GLN A 171 18.67 -9.53 -12.96
N TYR A 172 17.93 -10.45 -12.31
CA TYR A 172 17.71 -11.79 -12.83
C TYR A 172 16.93 -11.79 -14.15
N ILE A 173 15.92 -10.92 -14.32
CA ILE A 173 15.16 -10.79 -15.56
C ILE A 173 16.06 -10.35 -16.71
N LEU A 174 16.92 -9.35 -16.49
CA LEU A 174 17.88 -8.86 -17.49
C LEU A 174 18.88 -9.96 -17.90
N LEU A 175 19.38 -10.73 -16.93
CA LEU A 175 20.23 -11.89 -17.19
C LEU A 175 19.52 -12.92 -18.06
N ARG A 176 18.26 -13.23 -17.76
CA ARG A 176 17.46 -14.18 -18.58
C ARG A 176 17.20 -13.64 -19.99
N MET A 177 17.01 -12.34 -20.14
CA MET A 177 16.86 -11.68 -21.43
C MET A 177 18.17 -11.76 -22.26
N SER A 178 19.32 -11.53 -21.63
CA SER A 178 20.62 -11.68 -22.32
C SER A 178 20.81 -13.08 -22.89
N GLN A 179 20.47 -14.11 -22.11
CA GLN A 179 20.53 -15.50 -22.56
C GLN A 179 19.55 -15.80 -23.70
N ARG A 180 18.32 -15.25 -23.64
CA ARG A 180 17.28 -15.49 -24.64
C ARG A 180 17.61 -14.88 -25.99
N VAL A 181 18.20 -13.69 -26.02
CA VAL A 181 18.55 -12.97 -27.26
C VAL A 181 19.54 -13.77 -28.11
N VAL A 182 20.43 -14.56 -27.49
CA VAL A 182 21.40 -15.43 -28.19
C VAL A 182 21.02 -16.91 -28.24
N ASN A 183 19.88 -17.28 -27.66
CA ASN A 183 19.38 -18.66 -27.67
C ASN A 183 17.87 -18.69 -27.88
N ALA A 184 17.43 -18.83 -29.11
CA ALA A 184 15.99 -18.87 -29.47
C ALA A 184 15.23 -20.04 -28.85
N SER A 185 15.92 -21.14 -28.53
CA SER A 185 15.33 -22.35 -27.95
C SER A 185 15.43 -22.40 -26.41
N LEU A 186 15.72 -21.27 -25.75
CA LEU A 186 15.82 -21.21 -24.30
C LEU A 186 14.53 -21.71 -23.66
N THR A 187 14.62 -22.84 -22.95
CA THR A 187 13.51 -23.40 -22.19
C THR A 187 13.18 -22.52 -20.97
N ASP A 188 11.97 -22.58 -20.49
CA ASP A 188 11.49 -21.84 -19.30
C ASP A 188 11.50 -20.30 -19.45
N TYR A 189 11.61 -19.75 -20.66
CA TYR A 189 11.39 -18.34 -20.93
C TYR A 189 9.89 -18.05 -21.09
N ASN A 190 9.15 -18.23 -19.98
CA ASN A 190 7.68 -18.18 -19.92
C ASN A 190 7.11 -16.90 -19.31
N GLY A 191 7.97 -15.98 -18.87
CA GLY A 191 7.57 -14.70 -18.24
C GLY A 191 7.13 -14.80 -16.78
N SER A 192 7.26 -15.95 -16.13
CA SER A 192 6.88 -16.11 -14.72
C SER A 192 7.65 -15.18 -13.77
N CYS A 193 8.91 -14.86 -14.12
CA CYS A 193 9.73 -13.91 -13.37
C CYS A 193 9.18 -12.48 -13.39
N LEU A 194 8.52 -12.06 -14.48
CA LEU A 194 7.86 -10.76 -14.57
C LEU A 194 6.58 -10.71 -13.71
N ILE A 195 5.82 -11.79 -13.66
CA ILE A 195 4.64 -11.91 -12.79
C ILE A 195 5.07 -11.85 -11.31
N SER A 196 6.17 -12.53 -10.97
CA SER A 196 6.75 -12.47 -9.62
C SER A 196 7.18 -11.03 -9.26
N LEU A 197 7.84 -10.32 -10.19
CA LEU A 197 8.22 -8.92 -9.98
C LEU A 197 7.00 -8.01 -9.76
N GLU A 198 5.94 -8.20 -10.55
CA GLU A 198 4.69 -7.45 -10.40
C GLU A 198 4.08 -7.63 -8.99
N ASP A 199 4.04 -8.89 -8.50
CA ASP A 199 3.53 -9.18 -7.17
C ASP A 199 4.44 -8.59 -6.06
N MET A 200 5.77 -8.59 -6.24
CA MET A 200 6.72 -7.97 -5.31
C MET A 200 6.53 -6.45 -5.25
N ILE A 201 6.44 -5.76 -6.38
CA ILE A 201 6.21 -4.31 -6.45
C ILE A 201 4.88 -3.96 -5.78
N ARG A 202 3.81 -4.68 -6.07
CA ARG A 202 2.49 -4.46 -5.45
C ARG A 202 2.51 -4.62 -3.93
N ASN A 203 3.23 -5.63 -3.42
CA ASN A 203 3.39 -5.85 -1.98
C ASN A 203 4.18 -4.70 -1.33
N ALA A 204 5.24 -4.23 -1.99
CA ALA A 204 6.03 -3.11 -1.52
C ALA A 204 5.24 -1.78 -1.54
N GLN A 205 4.42 -1.53 -2.58
CA GLN A 205 3.54 -0.36 -2.66
C GLN A 205 2.52 -0.32 -1.50
N ASN A 206 1.94 -1.46 -1.14
CA ASN A 206 1.04 -1.54 0.01
C ASN A 206 1.76 -1.17 1.32
N LEU A 207 2.98 -1.67 1.53
CA LEU A 207 3.79 -1.34 2.71
C LEU A 207 4.24 0.13 2.69
N ALA A 208 4.66 0.65 1.54
CA ALA A 208 5.05 2.05 1.39
C ALA A 208 3.87 2.99 1.72
N HIS A 209 2.68 2.67 1.24
CA HIS A 209 1.47 3.43 1.55
C HIS A 209 1.13 3.37 3.06
N GLU A 210 1.23 2.19 3.69
CA GLU A 210 1.05 2.04 5.13
C GLU A 210 2.09 2.85 5.92
N ASN A 211 3.37 2.78 5.53
CA ASN A 211 4.44 3.56 6.13
C ASN A 211 4.21 5.07 6.00
N PHE A 212 3.79 5.53 4.81
CA PHE A 212 3.45 6.94 4.55
C PHE A 212 2.30 7.43 5.44
N MET A 213 1.27 6.60 5.62
CA MET A 213 0.12 6.91 6.48
C MET A 213 0.46 6.85 7.97
N ASN A 214 1.57 6.21 8.35
CA ASN A 214 2.05 6.13 9.73
C ASN A 214 3.08 7.22 10.09
N GLN A 215 3.37 8.16 9.17
CA GLN A 215 4.25 9.30 9.44
C GLN A 215 3.44 10.53 9.89
N PHE A 216 4.05 11.36 10.77
CA PHE A 216 3.56 12.69 11.16
C PHE A 216 4.46 13.76 10.53
N GLY A 217 3.86 14.85 10.05
CA GLY A 217 4.58 15.97 9.44
C GLY A 217 4.76 15.83 7.94
N ASP A 218 5.84 16.42 7.41
CA ASP A 218 6.21 16.31 6.00
C ASP A 218 6.47 14.84 5.67
N SER A 219 5.56 14.29 4.89
CA SER A 219 5.57 12.86 4.57
C SER A 219 6.60 12.64 3.49
N ASP A 220 7.65 11.89 3.81
CA ASP A 220 8.63 11.40 2.87
C ASP A 220 7.94 10.47 1.85
N THR A 221 7.94 10.86 0.58
CA THR A 221 7.37 10.10 -0.54
C THR A 221 8.41 9.23 -1.25
N ALA A 222 9.67 9.27 -0.85
CA ALA A 222 10.77 8.63 -1.55
C ALA A 222 10.55 7.12 -1.82
N ASP A 223 9.93 6.40 -0.87
CA ASP A 223 9.60 4.99 -1.07
C ASP A 223 8.51 4.79 -2.14
N LEU A 224 7.51 5.69 -2.20
CA LEU A 224 6.45 5.66 -3.22
C LEU A 224 7.02 6.02 -4.59
N ASP A 225 7.78 7.10 -4.69
CA ASP A 225 8.41 7.57 -5.93
C ASP A 225 9.35 6.50 -6.51
N TYR A 226 10.12 5.81 -5.64
CA TYR A 226 10.95 4.68 -6.03
C TYR A 226 10.12 3.55 -6.65
N LEU A 227 9.02 3.17 -6.01
CA LEU A 227 8.18 2.06 -6.47
C LEU A 227 7.41 2.39 -7.74
N ASP A 228 6.97 3.63 -7.90
CA ASP A 228 6.34 4.10 -9.14
C ASP A 228 7.32 3.99 -10.33
N LYS A 229 8.58 4.36 -10.13
CA LYS A 229 9.61 4.17 -11.15
C LYS A 229 9.93 2.70 -11.43
N ARG A 230 9.88 1.83 -10.44
CA ARG A 230 10.03 0.38 -10.64
C ARG A 230 8.84 -0.23 -11.38
N GLU A 231 7.63 0.29 -11.18
CA GLU A 231 6.45 -0.11 -11.96
C GLU A 231 6.57 0.34 -13.44
N GLU A 232 7.03 1.56 -13.70
CA GLU A 232 7.35 2.01 -15.08
C GLU A 232 8.37 1.08 -15.74
N GLN A 233 9.45 0.72 -15.05
CA GLN A 233 10.45 -0.22 -15.56
C GLN A 233 9.89 -1.63 -15.79
N LEU A 234 8.97 -2.10 -14.95
CA LEU A 234 8.29 -3.38 -15.17
C LEU A 234 7.53 -3.40 -16.51
N HIS A 235 6.84 -2.32 -16.86
CA HIS A 235 6.14 -2.21 -18.14
C HIS A 235 7.11 -2.29 -19.33
N ILE A 236 8.25 -1.64 -19.22
CA ILE A 236 9.31 -1.71 -20.26
C ILE A 236 9.85 -3.14 -20.34
N LEU A 237 10.13 -3.79 -19.21
CA LEU A 237 10.59 -5.18 -19.19
C LEU A 237 9.58 -6.15 -19.84
N TYR A 238 8.28 -5.92 -19.68
CA TYR A 238 7.26 -6.69 -20.39
C TYR A 238 7.35 -6.51 -21.92
N ASN A 239 7.59 -5.29 -22.39
CA ASN A 239 7.77 -5.00 -23.82
C ASN A 239 9.04 -5.65 -24.35
N MET A 240 10.15 -5.51 -23.62
CA MET A 240 11.43 -6.16 -23.97
C MET A 240 11.29 -7.68 -24.01
N TYR A 241 10.59 -8.27 -23.03
CA TYR A 241 10.31 -9.71 -23.00
C TYR A 241 9.56 -10.20 -24.26
N LYS A 242 8.50 -9.47 -24.66
CA LYS A 242 7.72 -9.80 -25.86
C LYS A 242 8.61 -9.76 -27.11
N LYS A 243 9.44 -8.72 -27.25
CA LYS A 243 10.37 -8.56 -28.37
C LYS A 243 11.44 -9.66 -28.37
N ALA A 244 12.07 -9.95 -27.25
CA ALA A 244 13.06 -11.03 -27.12
C ALA A 244 12.43 -12.41 -27.41
N LYS A 245 11.17 -12.63 -27.01
CA LYS A 245 10.46 -13.89 -27.29
C LYS A 245 10.11 -14.08 -28.77
N ALA A 246 9.87 -12.98 -29.48
CA ALA A 246 9.51 -12.98 -30.90
C ALA A 246 10.72 -13.24 -31.84
N LEU A 247 11.94 -13.32 -31.32
CA LEU A 247 13.12 -13.62 -32.12
C LEU A 247 13.16 -15.11 -32.49
N ASP A 248 12.93 -15.42 -33.77
CA ASP A 248 12.92 -16.80 -34.28
C ASP A 248 14.31 -17.24 -34.77
N SER A 249 15.20 -16.31 -35.10
CA SER A 249 16.60 -16.59 -35.47
C SER A 249 17.53 -15.56 -34.84
N ILE A 250 18.81 -15.92 -34.73
CA ILE A 250 19.83 -15.16 -34.01
C ILE A 250 20.80 -14.54 -35.02
N PRO A 251 20.75 -13.22 -35.27
CA PRO A 251 21.74 -12.53 -36.07
C PRO A 251 23.03 -12.33 -35.28
N ILE A 252 24.14 -12.01 -36.01
CA ILE A 252 25.46 -11.72 -35.39
C ILE A 252 25.36 -10.57 -34.39
N THR A 253 24.54 -9.57 -34.68
CA THR A 253 24.26 -8.40 -33.80
C THR A 253 23.64 -8.75 -32.46
N ALA A 254 22.93 -9.89 -32.35
CA ALA A 254 22.33 -10.35 -31.12
C ALA A 254 23.35 -10.60 -30.00
N ALA A 255 24.60 -11.01 -30.37
CA ALA A 255 25.65 -11.25 -29.39
C ALA A 255 26.07 -9.96 -28.68
N GLN A 256 26.17 -8.82 -29.40
CA GLN A 256 26.51 -7.53 -28.82
C GLN A 256 25.41 -7.04 -27.84
N ILE A 257 24.14 -7.20 -28.21
CA ILE A 257 23.01 -6.84 -27.35
C ILE A 257 22.97 -7.74 -26.12
N SER A 258 23.24 -9.04 -26.27
CA SER A 258 23.35 -9.97 -25.14
C SER A 258 24.44 -9.56 -24.17
N THR A 259 25.64 -9.18 -24.67
CA THR A 259 26.73 -8.73 -23.84
C THR A 259 26.36 -7.45 -23.07
N LEU A 260 25.71 -6.49 -23.72
CA LEU A 260 25.24 -5.27 -23.05
C LEU A 260 24.19 -5.59 -21.96
N LEU A 261 23.20 -6.44 -22.25
CA LEU A 261 22.19 -6.87 -21.26
C LEU A 261 22.84 -7.58 -20.06
N LEU A 262 23.86 -8.41 -20.31
CA LEU A 262 24.63 -9.06 -19.25
C LEU A 262 25.38 -8.03 -18.40
N CYS A 263 26.09 -7.09 -19.02
CA CYS A 263 26.79 -6.01 -18.32
C CYS A 263 25.83 -5.18 -17.46
N ILE A 264 24.64 -4.83 -18.01
CA ILE A 264 23.63 -4.12 -17.26
C ILE A 264 23.14 -4.97 -16.07
N SER A 265 22.90 -6.27 -16.27
CA SER A 265 22.46 -7.14 -15.17
C SER A 265 23.50 -7.21 -14.05
N GLU A 266 24.78 -7.28 -14.36
CA GLU A 266 25.87 -7.35 -13.37
C GLU A 266 26.04 -6.04 -12.59
N GLN A 267 25.82 -4.90 -13.22
CA GLN A 267 26.02 -3.57 -12.64
C GLN A 267 24.71 -2.91 -12.16
N PHE A 268 23.58 -3.57 -12.29
CA PHE A 268 22.26 -2.99 -12.02
C PHE A 268 22.08 -2.47 -10.59
N LEU A 269 22.71 -3.11 -9.62
CA LEU A 269 22.64 -2.71 -8.22
C LEU A 269 23.54 -1.52 -7.87
N ASP A 270 24.47 -1.19 -8.76
CA ASP A 270 25.37 -0.03 -8.61
C ASP A 270 24.82 1.18 -9.38
N PHE A 271 24.10 2.04 -8.68
CA PHE A 271 23.54 3.25 -9.27
C PHE A 271 24.61 4.20 -9.86
N SER A 272 25.85 4.14 -9.39
CA SER A 272 26.94 4.96 -9.93
C SER A 272 27.35 4.55 -11.35
N ALA A 273 27.02 3.33 -11.76
CA ALA A 273 27.29 2.82 -13.10
C ALA A 273 26.31 3.32 -14.17
N SER A 274 25.23 3.98 -13.81
CA SER A 274 24.13 4.35 -14.72
C SER A 274 24.59 5.15 -15.93
N ASP A 275 25.47 6.14 -15.76
CA ASP A 275 26.01 6.96 -16.86
C ASP A 275 26.90 6.14 -17.81
N ASN A 276 27.71 5.24 -17.26
CA ASN A 276 28.54 4.35 -18.05
C ASN A 276 27.72 3.36 -18.87
N LEU A 277 26.64 2.82 -18.31
CA LEU A 277 25.72 1.91 -19.00
C LEU A 277 25.00 2.61 -20.17
N LEU A 278 24.56 3.84 -19.99
CA LEU A 278 23.99 4.66 -21.06
C LEU A 278 25.01 4.96 -22.15
N LEU A 279 26.27 5.25 -21.80
CA LEU A 279 27.35 5.45 -22.77
C LEU A 279 27.64 4.18 -23.57
N GLN A 280 27.68 3.00 -22.92
CA GLN A 280 27.87 1.72 -23.62
C GLN A 280 26.71 1.43 -24.59
N LEU A 281 25.47 1.77 -24.22
CA LEU A 281 24.32 1.66 -25.11
C LEU A 281 24.48 2.57 -26.34
N GLU A 282 24.90 3.83 -26.15
CA GLU A 282 25.11 4.77 -27.26
C GLU A 282 26.23 4.29 -28.21
N ILE A 283 27.35 3.77 -27.67
CA ILE A 283 28.41 3.17 -28.45
C ILE A 283 27.87 2.00 -29.29
N LEU A 284 27.04 1.14 -28.70
CA LEU A 284 26.43 0.05 -29.43
C LEU A 284 25.48 0.56 -30.53
N TRP A 285 24.69 1.60 -30.27
CA TRP A 285 23.82 2.23 -31.27
C TRP A 285 24.65 2.72 -32.47
N GLN A 286 25.74 3.40 -32.26
CA GLN A 286 26.59 3.92 -33.32
C GLN A 286 27.26 2.78 -34.12
N SER A 287 27.66 1.70 -33.48
CA SER A 287 28.21 0.50 -34.12
C SER A 287 27.17 -0.16 -35.04
N LEU A 288 25.93 -0.34 -34.57
CA LEU A 288 24.88 -0.95 -35.34
C LEU A 288 24.42 -0.13 -36.55
N LYS A 289 24.48 1.21 -36.47
CA LYS A 289 24.19 2.11 -37.59
C LYS A 289 25.20 1.99 -38.73
N GLN A 290 26.43 1.53 -38.46
CA GLN A 290 27.47 1.36 -39.45
C GLN A 290 27.47 -0.04 -40.10
N GLU A 291 26.61 -0.95 -39.65
CA GLU A 291 26.53 -2.28 -40.23
C GLU A 291 25.93 -2.25 -41.65
N LYS A 292 26.30 -3.29 -42.44
CA LYS A 292 25.75 -3.48 -43.79
C LYS A 292 24.24 -3.61 -43.75
N LEU A 293 23.57 -3.11 -44.80
CA LEU A 293 22.13 -3.26 -44.98
C LEU A 293 21.71 -4.74 -44.99
N PRO A 294 20.53 -5.09 -44.46
CA PRO A 294 20.00 -6.46 -44.45
C PRO A 294 19.79 -6.93 -45.88
N VAL A 295 20.15 -8.19 -46.13
CA VAL A 295 20.10 -8.80 -47.46
C VAL A 295 18.73 -9.46 -47.70
N SER A 296 18.04 -9.86 -46.65
CA SER A 296 16.72 -10.52 -46.72
C SER A 296 15.67 -9.79 -45.87
N ARG A 297 14.38 -10.00 -46.23
CA ARG A 297 13.27 -9.51 -45.45
C ARG A 297 13.29 -10.03 -44.01
N ASN A 298 13.58 -11.32 -43.84
CA ASN A 298 13.67 -11.92 -42.50
C ASN A 298 14.76 -11.24 -41.64
N GLU A 299 15.93 -11.00 -42.22
CA GLU A 299 17.01 -10.30 -41.55
C GLU A 299 16.61 -8.85 -41.14
N PHE A 300 15.90 -8.16 -42.03
CA PHE A 300 15.35 -6.84 -41.76
C PHE A 300 14.36 -6.86 -40.59
N GLU A 301 13.40 -7.79 -40.56
CA GLU A 301 12.40 -7.89 -39.48
C GLU A 301 13.04 -8.21 -38.12
N ILE A 302 14.07 -9.08 -38.09
CA ILE A 302 14.80 -9.42 -36.88
C ILE A 302 15.62 -8.22 -36.38
N ARG A 303 16.35 -7.54 -37.28
CA ARG A 303 17.10 -6.33 -36.92
C ARG A 303 16.16 -5.23 -36.39
N ALA A 304 15.00 -5.01 -37.03
CA ALA A 304 14.00 -4.06 -36.57
C ALA A 304 13.50 -4.39 -35.15
N THR A 305 13.29 -5.69 -34.85
CA THR A 305 12.91 -6.14 -33.50
C THR A 305 14.01 -5.87 -32.48
N LEU A 306 15.28 -6.10 -32.83
CA LEU A 306 16.42 -5.81 -31.96
C LEU A 306 16.61 -4.29 -31.72
N PHE A 307 16.42 -3.46 -32.76
CA PHE A 307 16.43 -2.00 -32.62
C PHE A 307 15.32 -1.54 -31.67
N ALA A 308 14.09 -2.08 -31.83
CA ALA A 308 13.00 -1.75 -30.93
C ALA A 308 13.25 -2.23 -29.48
N LEU A 309 13.99 -3.33 -29.28
CA LEU A 309 14.41 -3.78 -27.95
C LEU A 309 15.43 -2.82 -27.34
N LEU A 310 16.37 -2.30 -28.12
CA LEU A 310 17.34 -1.32 -27.65
C LEU A 310 16.71 0.01 -27.29
N GLN A 311 15.65 0.46 -27.98
CA GLN A 311 14.89 1.64 -27.59
C GLN A 311 14.23 1.49 -26.22
N GLU A 312 13.59 0.34 -25.96
CA GLU A 312 13.05 0.04 -24.64
C GLU A 312 14.16 0.01 -23.57
N LEU A 313 15.34 -0.52 -23.91
CA LEU A 313 16.48 -0.57 -22.98
C LEU A 313 17.01 0.82 -22.64
N GLU A 314 17.02 1.74 -23.61
CA GLU A 314 17.40 3.15 -23.40
C GLU A 314 16.44 3.83 -22.41
N GLU A 315 15.12 3.66 -22.61
CA GLU A 315 14.10 4.18 -21.71
C GLU A 315 14.24 3.56 -20.31
N PHE A 316 14.46 2.24 -20.23
CA PHE A 316 14.69 1.54 -18.97
C PHE A 316 15.88 2.10 -18.19
N LEU A 317 17.03 2.33 -18.86
CA LEU A 317 18.23 2.90 -18.24
C LEU A 317 18.07 4.37 -17.87
N SER A 318 17.30 5.15 -18.63
CA SER A 318 16.97 6.54 -18.31
C SER A 318 16.18 6.64 -16.99
N ILE A 319 15.19 5.75 -16.79
CA ILE A 319 14.46 5.66 -15.53
C ILE A 319 15.40 5.21 -14.40
N HIS A 320 16.29 4.26 -14.66
CA HIS A 320 17.27 3.79 -13.67
C HIS A 320 18.19 4.92 -13.20
N LYS A 321 18.66 5.78 -14.13
CA LYS A 321 19.44 6.97 -13.80
C LYS A 321 18.65 7.95 -12.93
N THR A 322 17.38 8.20 -13.26
CA THR A 322 16.52 9.07 -12.44
C THR A 322 16.40 8.56 -11.00
N LEU A 323 16.31 7.24 -10.82
CA LEU A 323 16.32 6.62 -9.48
C LEU A 323 17.65 6.80 -8.75
N ALA A 324 18.78 6.75 -9.47
CA ALA A 324 20.09 7.05 -8.90
C ALA A 324 20.14 8.47 -8.32
N ASP A 325 19.65 9.46 -9.07
CA ASP A 325 19.61 10.86 -8.65
C ASP A 325 18.72 11.07 -7.41
N ILE A 326 17.57 10.40 -7.33
CA ILE A 326 16.67 10.44 -6.17
C ILE A 326 17.34 9.82 -4.93
N THR A 327 17.99 8.67 -5.08
CA THR A 327 18.63 7.96 -3.95
C THR A 327 19.87 8.68 -3.43
N LEU A 328 20.63 9.35 -4.30
CA LEU A 328 21.81 10.13 -3.91
C LEU A 328 21.45 11.48 -3.28
N SER A 329 20.31 12.07 -3.62
CA SER A 329 19.83 13.33 -3.03
C SER A 329 19.25 13.17 -1.62
N CYS A 330 18.91 11.94 -1.21
CA CYS A 330 18.35 11.62 0.09
C CYS A 330 19.39 11.15 1.13
N ASN A 331 20.64 10.93 0.74
CA ASN A 331 21.78 10.62 1.61
C ASN A 331 22.65 11.86 1.86
#